data_67077ed15915919a8532106c2d34fa49
#
_entry.id   67077ed15915919a8532106c2d34fa49
#
_cell.length_a   1.000
_cell.length_b   1.000
_cell.length_c   1.000
_cell.angle_alpha   90.00
_cell.angle_beta   90.00
_cell.angle_gamma   90.00
#
_symmetry.space_group_name_H-M   'P 1'
#
loop_
_entity.id
_entity.type
_entity.pdbx_description
1 polymer ?
#
loop_
_entity_poly.entity_id
_entity_poly.type
_entity_poly.pdbx_seq_one_letter_code
_entity_poly.pdbx_strand_id
1 'polypeptide(L)'
;MCRNIKMLFNFDPPVTPDEIQAASLQFVRKISGFNKPSKANEAAFLSAISAIAGISTDLLNSLETNSPPKSREEEAARLKARSEKRFGDQKHLA
;
A
#
# COMPACT_ATOMS: atom_id res chain seq x y z
N MET A 1 -3.97 -8.96 7.87
CA MET A 1 -3.23 -8.21 6.85
C MET A 1 -3.86 -6.83 6.65
N CYS A 2 -3.05 -5.81 6.48
CA CYS A 2 -3.54 -4.45 6.29
C CYS A 2 -4.13 -4.27 4.89
N ARG A 3 -5.42 -3.90 4.83
CA ARG A 3 -6.11 -3.72 3.54
C ARG A 3 -5.73 -2.42 2.84
N ASN A 4 -5.08 -1.51 3.55
CA ASN A 4 -4.71 -0.21 3.01
C ASN A 4 -3.37 -0.22 2.28
N ILE A 5 -2.60 -1.29 2.45
CA ILE A 5 -1.31 -1.45 1.77
C ILE A 5 -1.49 -2.44 0.64
N LYS A 6 -1.32 -1.95 -0.59
CA LYS A 6 -1.47 -2.74 -1.80
C LYS A 6 -0.12 -3.29 -2.23
N MET A 7 -0.15 -4.37 -3.00
CA MET A 7 1.04 -4.85 -3.67
C MET A 7 1.49 -3.79 -4.68
N LEU A 8 2.80 -3.52 -4.71
CA LEU A 8 3.36 -2.47 -5.53
C LEU A 8 4.32 -2.97 -6.61
N PHE A 9 4.69 -4.24 -6.55
CA PHE A 9 5.71 -4.80 -7.45
C PHE A 9 5.11 -5.22 -8.79
N ASN A 10 5.86 -4.96 -9.84
CA ASN A 10 5.60 -5.50 -11.19
C ASN A 10 4.29 -5.01 -11.80
N PHE A 11 4.12 -3.70 -11.82
CA PHE A 11 2.98 -3.05 -12.47
C PHE A 11 3.42 -2.24 -13.68
N ASP A 12 2.52 -2.08 -14.63
CA ASP A 12 2.70 -1.24 -15.80
C ASP A 12 1.47 -0.32 -15.93
N PRO A 13 1.65 0.99 -15.82
CA PRO A 13 2.92 1.69 -15.54
C PRO A 13 3.44 1.44 -14.13
N PRO A 14 4.75 1.63 -13.89
CA PRO A 14 5.34 1.39 -12.57
C PRO A 14 4.74 2.29 -11.50
N VAL A 15 4.81 1.82 -10.25
CA VAL A 15 4.36 2.64 -9.12
C VAL A 15 5.25 3.88 -8.97
N THR A 16 4.64 4.95 -8.49
CA THR A 16 5.34 6.22 -8.28
C THR A 16 5.93 6.26 -6.87
N PRO A 17 6.92 7.15 -6.64
CA PRO A 17 7.42 7.38 -5.28
C PRO A 17 6.32 7.77 -4.30
N ASP A 18 5.33 8.52 -4.74
CA ASP A 18 4.21 8.93 -3.89
C ASP A 18 3.40 7.73 -3.42
N GLU A 19 3.23 6.72 -4.27
CA GLU A 19 2.51 5.50 -3.90
C GLU A 19 3.28 4.70 -2.86
N ILE A 20 4.60 4.64 -2.99
CA ILE A 20 5.47 3.97 -2.02
C ILE A 20 5.43 4.70 -0.67
N GLN A 21 5.47 6.03 -0.70
CA GLN A 21 5.38 6.83 0.50
C GLN A 21 4.03 6.69 1.19
N ALA A 22 2.95 6.64 0.42
CA ALA A 22 1.61 6.43 0.96
C ALA A 22 1.50 5.08 1.67
N ALA A 23 2.07 4.02 1.10
CA ALA A 23 2.10 2.70 1.73
C ALA A 23 2.92 2.73 3.02
N SER A 24 4.05 3.43 3.01
CA SER A 24 4.91 3.56 4.19
C SER A 24 4.20 4.31 5.31
N LEU A 25 3.46 5.35 4.97
CA LEU A 25 2.64 6.11 5.92
C LEU A 25 1.60 5.20 6.58
N GLN A 26 0.91 4.39 5.79
CA GLN A 26 -0.09 3.47 6.32
C GLN A 26 0.53 2.46 7.27
N PHE A 27 1.69 1.94 6.93
CA PHE A 27 2.41 1.01 7.79
C PHE A 27 2.75 1.66 9.14
N VAL A 28 3.28 2.88 9.12
CA VAL A 28 3.65 3.60 10.34
C VAL A 28 2.41 3.90 11.20
N ARG A 29 1.32 4.31 10.57
CA ARG A 29 0.05 4.52 11.28
C ARG A 29 -0.43 3.25 11.97
N LYS A 30 -0.33 2.13 11.26
CA LYS A 30 -0.79 0.83 11.79
C LYS A 30 0.01 0.40 13.00
N ILE A 31 1.32 0.43 12.91
CA ILE A 31 2.17 -0.08 13.99
C ILE A 31 2.25 0.87 15.18
N SER A 32 2.10 2.18 14.95
CA SER A 32 2.16 3.17 16.02
C SER A 32 0.82 3.44 16.67
N GLY A 33 -0.27 3.21 15.94
CA GLY A 33 -1.61 3.55 16.41
C GLY A 33 -1.97 5.01 16.27
N PHE A 34 -1.07 5.83 15.70
CA PHE A 34 -1.33 7.26 15.50
C PHE A 34 -1.75 7.55 14.06
N ASN A 35 -2.86 8.24 13.87
CA ASN A 35 -3.21 8.80 12.56
C ASN A 35 -2.36 10.03 12.26
N LYS A 36 -2.15 10.85 13.26
CA LYS A 36 -1.25 12.01 13.22
C LYS A 36 -0.33 11.93 14.43
N PRO A 37 0.97 12.21 14.25
CA PRO A 37 1.87 12.23 15.38
C PRO A 37 1.63 13.46 16.24
N SER A 38 1.84 13.34 17.55
CA SER A 38 1.93 14.50 18.42
C SER A 38 3.17 15.30 18.05
N LYS A 39 3.22 16.55 18.49
CA LYS A 39 4.36 17.40 18.20
C LYS A 39 5.68 16.80 18.68
N ALA A 40 5.65 16.14 19.83
CA ALA A 40 6.83 15.48 20.39
C ALA A 40 7.31 14.30 19.54
N ASN A 41 6.40 13.62 18.81
CA ASN A 41 6.70 12.42 18.04
C ASN A 41 6.81 12.68 16.55
N GLU A 42 6.61 13.90 16.10
CA GLU A 42 6.54 14.24 14.68
C GLU A 42 7.82 13.87 13.94
N ALA A 43 8.98 14.24 14.48
CA ALA A 43 10.26 13.98 13.84
C ALA A 43 10.51 12.48 13.68
N ALA A 44 10.24 11.69 14.71
CA ALA A 44 10.40 10.25 14.66
C ALA A 44 9.44 9.60 13.67
N PHE A 45 8.20 10.08 13.65
CA PHE A 45 7.16 9.59 12.75
C PHE A 45 7.53 9.82 11.28
N LEU A 46 7.91 11.04 10.94
CA LEU A 46 8.29 11.41 9.56
C LEU A 46 9.59 10.73 9.13
N SER A 47 10.55 10.61 10.04
CA SER A 47 11.80 9.90 9.77
C SER A 47 11.56 8.43 9.44
N ALA A 48 10.65 7.79 10.18
CA ALA A 48 10.30 6.39 9.93
C ALA A 48 9.66 6.21 8.56
N ILE A 49 8.73 7.10 8.19
CA ILE A 49 8.07 7.05 6.88
C ILE A 49 9.12 7.17 5.76
N SER A 50 10.02 8.13 5.88
CA SER A 50 11.05 8.36 4.88
C SER A 50 12.00 7.16 4.74
N ALA A 51 12.43 6.58 5.86
CA ALA A 51 13.31 5.43 5.86
C ALA A 51 12.64 4.20 5.26
N ILE A 52 11.39 3.94 5.62
CA ILE A 52 10.64 2.79 5.10
C ILE A 52 10.40 2.97 3.60
N ALA A 53 10.05 4.17 3.15
CA ALA A 53 9.85 4.45 1.73
C ALA A 53 11.15 4.25 0.94
N GLY A 54 12.29 4.68 1.48
CA GLY A 54 13.59 4.50 0.84
C GLY A 54 13.97 3.04 0.70
N ILE A 55 13.84 2.27 1.77
CA ILE A 55 14.13 0.83 1.76
C ILE A 55 13.18 0.10 0.81
N SER A 56 11.90 0.46 0.82
CA SER A 56 10.90 -0.15 -0.05
C SER A 56 11.21 0.12 -1.51
N THR A 57 11.63 1.34 -1.84
CA THR A 57 12.02 1.69 -3.21
C THR A 57 13.19 0.83 -3.66
N ASP A 58 14.21 0.68 -2.81
CA ASP A 58 15.37 -0.15 -3.12
C ASP A 58 14.97 -1.61 -3.33
N LEU A 59 14.09 -2.13 -2.48
CA LEU A 59 13.59 -3.49 -2.61
C LEU A 59 12.89 -3.68 -3.95
N LEU A 60 11.95 -2.80 -4.29
CA LEU A 60 11.16 -2.94 -5.51
C LEU A 60 12.04 -2.83 -6.76
N ASN A 61 13.08 -2.00 -6.71
CA ASN A 61 14.00 -1.86 -7.83
C ASN A 61 14.98 -3.05 -7.95
N SER A 62 15.16 -3.79 -6.87
CA SER A 62 16.10 -4.93 -6.84
C SER A 62 15.43 -6.27 -7.16
N LEU A 63 14.13 -6.35 -7.05
CA LEU A 63 13.39 -7.59 -7.32
C LEU A 63 13.37 -7.90 -8.81
N GLU A 64 13.52 -9.17 -9.14
CA GLU A 64 13.50 -9.66 -10.51
C GLU A 64 12.39 -10.68 -10.68
N THR A 65 11.76 -10.70 -11.86
CA THR A 65 10.73 -11.67 -12.17
C THR A 65 10.66 -11.89 -13.67
N ASN A 66 10.25 -13.09 -14.05
CA ASN A 66 9.95 -13.42 -15.45
C ASN A 66 8.46 -13.26 -15.76
N SER A 67 7.65 -12.94 -14.75
CA SER A 67 6.22 -12.73 -14.94
C SER A 67 5.97 -11.42 -15.66
N PRO A 68 4.96 -11.36 -16.54
CA PRO A 68 4.62 -10.10 -17.20
C PRO A 68 4.10 -9.09 -16.18
N PRO A 69 4.33 -7.79 -16.43
CA PRO A 69 3.79 -6.75 -15.55
C PRO A 69 2.27 -6.82 -15.47
N LYS A 70 1.73 -6.54 -14.31
CA LYS A 70 0.30 -6.51 -14.09
C LYS A 70 -0.26 -5.16 -14.56
N SER A 71 -1.43 -5.20 -15.18
CA SER A 71 -2.15 -3.99 -15.51
C SER A 71 -2.75 -3.40 -14.24
N ARG A 72 -2.49 -2.12 -14.02
CA ARG A 72 -3.09 -1.41 -12.88
C ARG A 72 -4.60 -1.36 -12.98
N GLU A 73 -5.08 -1.22 -14.20
CA GLU A 73 -6.50 -1.20 -14.49
C GLU A 73 -7.16 -2.53 -14.16
N GLU A 74 -6.56 -3.62 -14.58
CA GLU A 74 -7.05 -4.97 -14.28
C GLU A 74 -7.04 -5.26 -12.79
N GLU A 75 -5.98 -4.85 -12.10
CA GLU A 75 -5.87 -5.04 -10.66
C GLU A 75 -6.95 -4.27 -9.91
N ALA A 76 -7.20 -3.02 -10.31
CA ALA A 76 -8.24 -2.20 -9.72
C ALA A 76 -9.62 -2.81 -9.94
N ALA A 77 -9.88 -3.33 -11.14
CA ALA A 77 -11.14 -4.00 -11.44
C ALA A 77 -11.32 -5.26 -10.59
N ARG A 78 -10.26 -6.03 -10.42
CA ARG A 78 -10.32 -7.26 -9.61
C ARG A 78 -10.61 -6.93 -8.14
N LEU A 79 -9.97 -5.91 -7.59
CA LEU A 79 -10.20 -5.49 -6.21
C LEU A 79 -11.62 -4.96 -6.03
N LYS A 80 -12.12 -4.23 -7.00
CA LYS A 80 -13.49 -3.72 -6.98
C LYS A 80 -14.49 -4.87 -7.01
N ALA A 81 -14.29 -5.84 -7.87
CA ALA A 81 -15.19 -7.00 -7.98
C ALA A 81 -15.21 -7.79 -6.67
N ARG A 82 -14.05 -7.97 -6.04
CA ARG A 82 -13.96 -8.65 -4.75
C ARG A 82 -14.72 -7.89 -3.67
N SER A 83 -14.59 -6.58 -3.65
CA SER A 83 -15.28 -5.73 -2.69
C SER A 83 -16.78 -5.77 -2.88
N GLU A 84 -17.23 -5.69 -4.12
CA GLU A 84 -18.66 -5.77 -4.45
C GLU A 84 -19.26 -7.11 -4.04
N LYS A 85 -18.56 -8.19 -4.29
CA LYS A 85 -19.00 -9.52 -3.88
C LYS A 85 -19.15 -9.62 -2.37
N ARG A 86 -18.19 -9.06 -1.62
CA ARG A 86 -18.26 -9.08 -0.16
C ARG A 86 -19.47 -8.30 0.36
N PHE A 87 -19.72 -7.13 -0.18
CA PHE A 87 -20.88 -6.32 0.21
C PHE A 87 -22.19 -6.96 -0.22
N GLY A 88 -22.19 -7.62 -1.38
CA GLY A 88 -23.36 -8.36 -1.83
C GLY A 88 -23.72 -9.49 -0.87
N ASP A 89 -22.73 -10.24 -0.42
CA ASP A 89 -22.93 -11.33 0.55
C ASP A 89 -23.47 -10.78 1.87
N GLN A 90 -22.96 -9.64 2.32
CA GLN A 90 -23.46 -9.01 3.54
C GLN A 90 -24.92 -8.57 3.40
N LYS A 91 -25.31 -8.08 2.27
CA LYS A 91 -26.71 -7.72 2.00
C LYS A 91 -27.64 -8.92 2.07
N HIS A 92 -27.18 -10.07 1.60
CA HIS A 92 -27.96 -11.30 1.69
C HIS A 92 -28.16 -11.77 3.12
N LEU A 93 -27.20 -11.52 3.98
CA LEU A 93 -27.27 -11.90 5.38
C LEU A 93 -28.13 -10.96 6.21
N ALA A 94 -28.36 -9.77 5.72
CA ALA A 94 -29.20 -8.78 6.38
C ALA A 94 -30.63 -8.98 5.98
#